data_7a2881c3bb02329930d6dc4892316ba4
#
_entry.id   7a2881c3bb02329930d6dc4892316ba4
#
_cell.length_a   1.000
_cell.length_b   1.000
_cell.length_c   1.000
_cell.angle_alpha   90.00
_cell.angle_beta   90.00
_cell.angle_gamma   90.00
#
_symmetry.space_group_name_H-M   'P 1'
#
loop_
_entity.id
_entity.type
_entity.pdbx_description
1 polymer ?
#
loop_
_entity_poly.entity_id
_entity_poly.type
_entity_poly.pdbx_seq_one_letter_code
_entity_poly.pdbx_strand_id
1 'polypeptide(L)'
;MKKRFLGVLTIILTGLLFLTVGVLTAADKTDSPDEVTIENKGYKADKKGPVKLTHNKHNKEYKVACADCHHEYKDGKNVWKEGQPVKKCAECHNPLKKDGKTKKLQNAYHKNCKTCHKALVTEKKSDKAPFKKCNDCHQKKAK
;
A
#
# COMPACT_ATOMS: atom_id res chain seq x y z
N MET A 1 -74.53 13.76 -19.99
CA MET A 1 -73.83 13.97 -18.69
C MET A 1 -72.82 12.81 -18.47
N LYS A 2 -71.74 12.74 -19.20
CA LYS A 2 -70.69 11.68 -19.03
C LYS A 2 -69.33 12.20 -19.50
N LYS A 3 -68.78 13.30 -19.02
CA LYS A 3 -67.47 13.81 -19.42
C LYS A 3 -66.71 14.53 -18.30
N ARG A 4 -66.93 14.20 -17.02
CA ARG A 4 -66.24 14.89 -15.89
C ARG A 4 -65.56 14.00 -14.88
N PHE A 5 -65.38 12.71 -15.16
CA PHE A 5 -64.73 11.75 -14.24
C PHE A 5 -63.37 11.23 -14.69
N LEU A 6 -62.85 11.72 -15.84
CA LEU A 6 -61.57 11.20 -16.38
C LEU A 6 -60.39 12.10 -16.08
N GLY A 7 -60.55 13.20 -15.33
CA GLY A 7 -59.49 14.16 -15.07
C GLY A 7 -58.80 14.06 -13.72
N VAL A 8 -59.31 13.24 -12.79
CA VAL A 8 -58.79 13.19 -11.41
C VAL A 8 -57.88 11.99 -11.14
N LEU A 9 -57.87 10.99 -12.02
CA LEU A 9 -57.08 9.79 -11.82
C LEU A 9 -55.64 9.85 -12.37
N THR A 10 -55.27 10.91 -13.10
CA THR A 10 -53.94 11.07 -13.70
C THR A 10 -52.96 11.86 -12.85
N ILE A 11 -53.38 12.46 -11.73
CA ILE A 11 -52.51 13.30 -10.91
C ILE A 11 -51.88 12.56 -9.71
N ILE A 12 -52.35 11.33 -9.41
CA ILE A 12 -51.84 10.57 -8.25
C ILE A 12 -50.69 9.61 -8.63
N LEU A 13 -50.37 9.43 -9.90
CA LEU A 13 -49.36 8.43 -10.34
C LEU A 13 -47.99 9.04 -10.65
N THR A 14 -47.78 10.34 -10.47
CA THR A 14 -46.49 11.01 -10.74
C THR A 14 -45.74 11.48 -9.50
N GLY A 15 -46.21 11.13 -8.31
CA GLY A 15 -45.66 11.64 -7.04
C GLY A 15 -44.68 10.71 -6.30
N LEU A 16 -44.33 9.56 -6.82
CA LEU A 16 -43.44 8.63 -6.08
C LEU A 16 -42.17 8.27 -6.87
N LEU A 17 -41.52 9.33 -7.39
CA LEU A 17 -40.13 9.18 -7.78
C LEU A 17 -39.29 9.26 -6.52
N PHE A 18 -39.07 8.11 -5.89
CA PHE A 18 -38.09 7.99 -4.79
C PHE A 18 -36.73 8.42 -5.32
N LEU A 19 -36.30 9.62 -4.94
CA LEU A 19 -34.90 10.00 -4.91
C LEU A 19 -34.18 9.03 -3.97
N THR A 20 -33.73 7.90 -4.47
CA THR A 20 -32.70 7.13 -3.82
C THR A 20 -31.42 7.97 -3.90
N VAL A 21 -31.24 8.85 -2.94
CA VAL A 21 -29.94 9.46 -2.66
C VAL A 21 -29.05 8.29 -2.29
N GLY A 22 -28.30 7.78 -3.26
CA GLY A 22 -27.22 6.86 -3.02
C GLY A 22 -26.25 7.55 -2.08
N VAL A 23 -26.26 7.16 -0.81
CA VAL A 23 -25.18 7.50 0.12
C VAL A 23 -23.94 6.84 -0.46
N LEU A 24 -23.19 7.59 -1.26
CA LEU A 24 -21.80 7.28 -1.54
C LEU A 24 -21.08 7.33 -0.19
N THR A 25 -21.02 6.22 0.50
CA THR A 25 -20.08 6.04 1.59
C THR A 25 -18.71 6.23 0.96
N ALA A 26 -18.13 7.41 1.15
CA ALA A 26 -16.72 7.61 0.88
C ALA A 26 -16.00 6.49 1.62
N ALA A 27 -15.32 5.61 0.87
CA ALA A 27 -14.46 4.61 1.46
C ALA A 27 -13.53 5.35 2.40
N ASP A 28 -13.61 5.03 3.68
CA ASP A 28 -12.74 5.55 4.71
C ASP A 28 -11.30 5.39 4.18
N LYS A 29 -10.63 6.51 3.92
CA LYS A 29 -9.22 6.49 3.60
C LYS A 29 -8.55 5.95 4.84
N THR A 30 -8.29 4.65 4.87
CA THR A 30 -7.53 4.01 5.93
C THR A 30 -6.23 4.80 6.06
N ASP A 31 -6.14 5.55 7.15
CA ASP A 31 -5.01 6.45 7.37
C ASP A 31 -3.76 5.58 7.41
N SER A 32 -2.84 5.83 6.49
CA SER A 32 -1.63 5.02 6.38
C SER A 32 -0.78 5.23 7.63
N PRO A 33 -0.20 4.17 8.21
CA PRO A 33 0.52 4.25 9.48
C PRO A 33 1.72 5.19 9.37
N ASP A 34 2.00 5.94 10.43
CA ASP A 34 3.18 6.81 10.49
C ASP A 34 4.48 6.00 10.46
N GLU A 35 4.52 4.92 11.20
CA GLU A 35 5.69 4.02 11.29
C GLU A 35 5.25 2.56 11.15
N VAL A 36 6.04 1.77 10.44
CA VAL A 36 5.87 0.32 10.30
C VAL A 36 7.11 -0.39 10.82
N THR A 37 6.93 -1.26 11.81
CA THR A 37 8.01 -2.15 12.25
C THR A 37 8.08 -3.37 11.35
N ILE A 38 9.18 -3.50 10.61
CA ILE A 38 9.44 -4.64 9.74
C ILE A 38 10.23 -5.68 10.53
N GLU A 39 9.54 -6.73 10.94
CA GLU A 39 10.10 -7.90 11.60
C GLU A 39 9.41 -9.14 11.04
N ASN A 40 10.18 -10.09 10.52
CA ASN A 40 9.63 -11.29 9.91
C ASN A 40 10.29 -12.54 10.49
N LYS A 41 9.47 -13.55 10.75
CA LYS A 41 9.91 -14.88 11.21
C LYS A 41 10.26 -15.79 10.04
N GLY A 42 10.84 -16.95 10.31
CA GLY A 42 11.08 -17.99 9.32
C GLY A 42 12.44 -17.97 8.64
N TYR A 43 13.35 -17.10 9.03
CA TYR A 43 14.75 -17.15 8.59
C TYR A 43 15.53 -18.27 9.31
N LYS A 44 16.45 -18.95 8.62
CA LYS A 44 17.36 -19.93 9.26
C LYS A 44 18.22 -19.31 10.37
N ALA A 45 18.67 -18.08 10.14
CA ALA A 45 19.45 -17.31 11.09
C ALA A 45 19.01 -15.84 10.99
N ASP A 46 18.24 -15.40 11.94
CA ASP A 46 17.87 -14.00 12.11
C ASP A 46 18.94 -13.30 12.95
N LYS A 47 19.92 -12.70 12.27
CA LYS A 47 21.11 -12.06 12.88
C LYS A 47 20.92 -10.56 13.13
N LYS A 48 19.83 -9.98 12.65
CA LYS A 48 19.59 -8.53 12.71
C LYS A 48 18.22 -8.25 13.33
N GLY A 49 18.14 -7.21 14.10
CA GLY A 49 16.87 -6.76 14.69
C GLY A 49 15.93 -6.13 13.67
N PRO A 50 14.75 -5.71 14.11
CA PRO A 50 13.72 -5.12 13.26
C PRO A 50 14.18 -3.82 12.60
N VAL A 51 13.47 -3.43 11.54
CA VAL A 51 13.64 -2.13 10.88
C VAL A 51 12.40 -1.30 11.13
N LYS A 52 12.57 -0.07 11.57
CA LYS A 52 11.51 0.93 11.66
C LYS A 52 11.45 1.74 10.38
N LEU A 53 10.38 1.55 9.62
CA LEU A 53 10.09 2.32 8.42
C LEU A 53 9.19 3.50 8.79
N THR A 54 9.68 4.71 8.62
CA THR A 54 8.87 5.93 8.75
C THR A 54 7.98 6.10 7.53
N HIS A 55 6.86 5.37 7.49
CA HIS A 55 6.03 5.19 6.28
C HIS A 55 5.47 6.52 5.77
N ASN A 56 4.77 7.27 6.61
CA ASN A 56 4.20 8.55 6.20
C ASN A 56 5.25 9.59 5.82
N LYS A 57 6.45 9.52 6.43
CA LYS A 57 7.54 10.39 6.04
C LYS A 57 7.99 10.14 4.60
N HIS A 58 8.08 8.87 4.17
CA HIS A 58 8.40 8.53 2.78
C HIS A 58 7.31 9.02 1.82
N ASN A 59 6.06 8.79 2.14
CA ASN A 59 4.95 9.18 1.27
C ASN A 59 4.65 10.68 1.33
N LYS A 60 4.42 11.25 2.52
CA LYS A 60 3.93 12.63 2.66
C LYS A 60 5.04 13.67 2.52
N GLU A 61 6.24 13.43 3.10
CA GLU A 61 7.34 14.41 3.06
C GLU A 61 8.22 14.21 1.82
N TYR A 62 8.67 12.98 1.56
CA TYR A 62 9.59 12.68 0.46
C TYR A 62 8.88 12.43 -0.86
N LYS A 63 7.52 12.41 -0.87
CA LYS A 63 6.68 12.21 -2.07
C LYS A 63 6.98 10.93 -2.83
N VAL A 64 7.40 9.88 -2.13
CA VAL A 64 7.57 8.54 -2.71
C VAL A 64 6.18 7.98 -3.04
N ALA A 65 5.97 7.58 -4.28
CA ALA A 65 4.69 7.02 -4.71
C ALA A 65 4.42 5.67 -4.02
N CYS A 66 3.18 5.41 -3.65
CA CYS A 66 2.81 4.16 -2.99
C CYS A 66 3.20 2.93 -3.83
N ALA A 67 3.06 3.01 -5.14
CA ALA A 67 3.40 1.93 -6.08
C ALA A 67 4.92 1.67 -6.24
N ASP A 68 5.78 2.56 -5.75
CA ASP A 68 7.24 2.31 -5.71
C ASP A 68 7.61 1.23 -4.69
N CYS A 69 6.77 1.07 -3.66
CA CYS A 69 6.93 0.06 -2.63
C CYS A 69 5.89 -1.07 -2.73
N HIS A 70 4.63 -0.71 -2.96
CA HIS A 70 3.53 -1.67 -3.04
C HIS A 70 3.33 -2.16 -4.47
N HIS A 71 3.24 -3.48 -4.62
CA HIS A 71 3.08 -4.08 -5.93
C HIS A 71 2.28 -5.38 -5.87
N GLU A 72 1.59 -5.63 -6.96
CA GLU A 72 1.03 -6.93 -7.33
C GLU A 72 1.32 -7.13 -8.82
N TYR A 73 2.18 -8.09 -9.16
CA TYR A 73 2.57 -8.30 -10.56
C TYR A 73 1.63 -9.29 -11.24
N LYS A 74 1.03 -8.86 -12.37
CA LYS A 74 0.33 -9.71 -13.31
C LYS A 74 0.93 -9.48 -14.70
N ASP A 75 1.33 -10.55 -15.36
CA ASP A 75 1.98 -10.51 -16.68
C ASP A 75 3.18 -9.53 -16.77
N GLY A 76 3.96 -9.46 -15.68
CA GLY A 76 5.13 -8.60 -15.59
C GLY A 76 4.86 -7.13 -15.31
N LYS A 77 3.60 -6.72 -15.20
CA LYS A 77 3.18 -5.35 -14.87
C LYS A 77 2.70 -5.25 -13.43
N ASN A 78 3.07 -4.17 -12.73
CA ASN A 78 2.48 -3.87 -11.44
C ASN A 78 1.03 -3.40 -11.65
N VAL A 79 0.08 -4.17 -11.15
CA VAL A 79 -1.36 -3.87 -11.27
C VAL A 79 -1.95 -3.30 -9.97
N TRP A 80 -1.18 -3.25 -8.89
CA TRP A 80 -1.61 -2.65 -7.63
C TRP A 80 -1.84 -1.14 -7.79
N LYS A 81 -2.90 -0.65 -7.19
CA LYS A 81 -3.27 0.78 -7.18
C LYS A 81 -3.49 1.27 -5.76
N GLU A 82 -3.22 2.54 -5.53
CA GLU A 82 -3.52 3.20 -4.27
C GLU A 82 -4.99 3.04 -3.88
N GLY A 83 -5.24 2.80 -2.58
CA GLY A 83 -6.57 2.47 -2.06
C GLY A 83 -6.91 0.98 -2.07
N GLN A 84 -6.11 0.13 -2.72
CA GLN A 84 -6.28 -1.33 -2.63
C GLN A 84 -5.63 -1.90 -1.37
N PRO A 85 -6.11 -3.06 -0.87
CA PRO A 85 -5.48 -3.75 0.25
C PRO A 85 -3.99 -4.00 0.02
N VAL A 86 -3.19 -3.75 1.05
CA VAL A 86 -1.73 -3.97 1.03
C VAL A 86 -1.42 -5.34 1.61
N LYS A 87 -0.84 -6.21 0.81
CA LYS A 87 -0.30 -7.50 1.26
C LYS A 87 1.07 -7.32 1.91
N LYS A 88 1.34 -8.06 2.98
CA LYS A 88 2.68 -8.07 3.59
C LYS A 88 3.67 -8.73 2.64
N CYS A 89 4.90 -8.21 2.58
CA CYS A 89 5.93 -8.78 1.69
C CYS A 89 6.12 -10.29 1.87
N ALA A 90 6.00 -10.79 3.11
CA ALA A 90 6.15 -12.21 3.44
C ALA A 90 5.03 -13.11 2.88
N GLU A 91 3.90 -12.56 2.46
CA GLU A 91 2.82 -13.35 1.85
C GLU A 91 3.19 -13.89 0.47
N CYS A 92 4.08 -13.19 -0.24
CA CYS A 92 4.55 -13.59 -1.56
C CYS A 92 6.05 -13.93 -1.59
N HIS A 93 6.85 -13.33 -0.72
CA HIS A 93 8.30 -13.52 -0.67
C HIS A 93 8.69 -14.51 0.42
N ASN A 94 9.12 -15.70 0.03
CA ASN A 94 9.56 -16.73 0.98
C ASN A 94 10.86 -16.31 1.70
N PRO A 95 10.97 -16.47 3.05
CA PRO A 95 12.16 -16.07 3.79
C PRO A 95 13.40 -16.95 3.51
N LEU A 96 13.21 -18.19 3.07
CA LEU A 96 14.29 -19.17 2.91
C LEU A 96 14.81 -19.28 1.49
N LYS A 97 13.92 -19.22 0.50
CA LYS A 97 14.26 -19.51 -0.91
C LYS A 97 13.63 -18.53 -1.88
N LYS A 98 14.19 -18.47 -3.06
CA LYS A 98 13.58 -17.84 -4.23
C LYS A 98 12.52 -18.78 -4.82
N ASP A 99 11.42 -18.24 -5.34
CA ASP A 99 10.40 -19.00 -6.04
C ASP A 99 10.21 -18.43 -7.44
N GLY A 100 10.57 -19.18 -8.45
CA GLY A 100 10.59 -18.73 -9.84
C GLY A 100 11.31 -17.38 -10.00
N LYS A 101 10.60 -16.35 -10.44
CA LYS A 101 11.10 -14.97 -10.56
C LYS A 101 11.00 -14.18 -9.24
N THR A 102 10.23 -14.67 -8.26
CA THR A 102 9.99 -14.01 -6.98
C THR A 102 11.21 -14.14 -6.08
N LYS A 103 11.78 -13.02 -5.67
CA LYS A 103 12.97 -12.99 -4.79
C LYS A 103 12.62 -13.51 -3.40
N LYS A 104 13.62 -14.08 -2.70
CA LYS A 104 13.45 -14.34 -1.27
C LYS A 104 13.24 -13.03 -0.51
N LEU A 105 12.53 -13.08 0.61
CA LEU A 105 12.05 -11.95 1.39
C LEU A 105 13.14 -10.94 1.73
N GLN A 106 14.29 -11.38 2.25
CA GLN A 106 15.43 -10.51 2.54
C GLN A 106 15.89 -9.71 1.30
N ASN A 107 15.99 -10.38 0.15
CA ASN A 107 16.44 -9.73 -1.07
C ASN A 107 15.38 -8.78 -1.65
N ALA A 108 14.09 -9.06 -1.41
CA ALA A 108 13.01 -8.14 -1.79
C ALA A 108 13.13 -6.83 -1.03
N TYR A 109 13.22 -6.87 0.29
CA TYR A 109 13.42 -5.66 1.12
C TYR A 109 14.70 -4.92 0.77
N HIS A 110 15.85 -5.63 0.73
CA HIS A 110 17.12 -4.97 0.44
C HIS A 110 17.15 -4.33 -0.94
N LYS A 111 16.59 -4.99 -1.96
CA LYS A 111 16.50 -4.38 -3.28
C LYS A 111 15.62 -3.13 -3.25
N ASN A 112 14.46 -3.20 -2.65
CA ASN A 112 13.51 -2.09 -2.62
C ASN A 112 14.11 -0.87 -1.90
N CYS A 113 14.52 -1.02 -0.65
CA CYS A 113 15.02 0.09 0.16
C CYS A 113 16.40 0.58 -0.31
N LYS A 114 17.39 -0.33 -0.42
CA LYS A 114 18.78 0.06 -0.68
C LYS A 114 19.03 0.57 -2.09
N THR A 115 18.29 0.11 -3.09
CA THR A 115 18.46 0.59 -4.47
C THR A 115 18.03 2.05 -4.57
N CYS A 116 16.86 2.39 -4.01
CA CYS A 116 16.38 3.76 -3.98
C CYS A 116 17.32 4.68 -3.17
N HIS A 117 17.64 4.30 -1.93
CA HIS A 117 18.52 5.09 -1.07
C HIS A 117 19.92 5.29 -1.69
N LYS A 118 20.47 4.26 -2.33
CA LYS A 118 21.74 4.38 -3.06
C LYS A 118 21.63 5.38 -4.21
N ALA A 119 20.57 5.31 -5.01
CA ALA A 119 20.34 6.24 -6.12
C ALA A 119 20.25 7.69 -5.62
N LEU A 120 19.48 7.92 -4.55
CA LEU A 120 19.36 9.27 -3.95
C LEU A 120 20.72 9.85 -3.54
N VAL A 121 21.58 9.04 -2.92
CA VAL A 121 22.93 9.50 -2.51
C VAL A 121 23.84 9.69 -3.73
N THR A 122 23.79 8.77 -4.70
CA THR A 122 24.63 8.86 -5.90
C THR A 122 24.27 10.08 -6.76
N GLU A 123 22.98 10.38 -6.85
CA GLU A 123 22.46 11.53 -7.60
C GLU A 123 22.52 12.85 -6.78
N LYS A 124 23.12 12.82 -5.60
CA LYS A 124 23.24 13.96 -4.67
C LYS A 124 21.90 14.58 -4.26
N LYS A 125 20.81 13.82 -4.34
CA LYS A 125 19.46 14.23 -3.92
C LYS A 125 19.28 14.11 -2.40
N SER A 126 20.07 13.26 -1.74
CA SER A 126 20.10 13.11 -0.28
C SER A 126 21.43 12.51 0.16
N ASP A 127 22.09 13.12 1.13
CA ASP A 127 23.27 12.59 1.81
C ASP A 127 22.93 11.68 3.00
N LYS A 128 21.67 11.71 3.45
CA LYS A 128 21.18 11.06 4.67
C LYS A 128 20.47 9.72 4.42
N ALA A 129 20.19 9.34 3.18
CA ALA A 129 19.49 8.09 2.88
C ALA A 129 20.36 6.87 3.26
N PRO A 130 19.93 6.02 4.21
CA PRO A 130 20.77 4.94 4.76
C PRO A 130 20.81 3.73 3.80
N PHE A 131 22.00 3.27 3.39
CA PHE A 131 22.10 2.06 2.56
C PHE A 131 23.41 1.28 2.73
N LYS A 132 24.41 1.84 3.40
CA LYS A 132 25.75 1.25 3.47
C LYS A 132 25.87 0.20 4.57
N LYS A 133 25.53 0.55 5.81
CA LYS A 133 25.72 -0.30 6.98
C LYS A 133 24.39 -0.97 7.40
N CYS A 134 24.48 -2.19 7.93
CA CYS A 134 23.28 -2.88 8.43
C CYS A 134 22.58 -2.11 9.55
N ASN A 135 23.35 -1.52 10.44
CA ASN A 135 22.82 -0.80 11.60
C ASN A 135 22.26 0.60 11.27
N ASP A 136 22.40 1.05 10.01
CA ASP A 136 21.72 2.28 9.55
C ASP A 136 20.19 2.06 9.44
N CYS A 137 19.77 0.80 9.28
CA CYS A 137 18.36 0.42 9.16
C CYS A 137 17.92 -0.52 10.30
N HIS A 138 18.74 -1.52 10.60
CA HIS A 138 18.40 -2.54 11.60
C HIS A 138 18.71 -2.07 13.02
N GLN A 139 17.74 -2.22 13.90
CA GLN A 139 17.93 -2.04 15.33
C GLN A 139 18.83 -3.15 15.92
N LYS A 140 19.38 -2.91 17.09
CA LYS A 140 20.05 -3.97 17.83
C LYS A 140 19.02 -5.06 18.18
N LYS A 141 19.40 -6.32 18.00
CA LYS A 141 18.54 -7.42 18.44
C LYS A 141 18.55 -7.43 19.98
N ALA A 142 17.39 -7.50 20.59
CA ALA A 142 17.30 -7.78 22.01
C ALA A 142 17.96 -9.14 22.29
N LYS A 143 18.76 -9.23 23.36
CA LYS A 143 19.36 -10.47 23.82
C LYS A 143 18.32 -11.35 24.49
#